data_79d1692284b90969f3ba7003991e6cf9
#
_entry.id   79d1692284b90969f3ba7003991e6cf9
#
_cell.length_a   1.000
_cell.length_b   1.000
_cell.length_c   1.000
_cell.angle_alpha   90.00
_cell.angle_beta   90.00
_cell.angle_gamma   90.00
#
_symmetry.space_group_name_H-M   'P 1'
#
loop_
_entity.id
_entity.type
_entity.pdbx_description
1 polymer ?
#
loop_
_entity_poly.entity_id
_entity_poly.type
_entity_poly.pdbx_seq_one_letter_code
_entity_poly.pdbx_strand_id
1 'polypeptide(L)'
;MFKKYAPHISFLTLLLIVSCATKPQSDVDTPEYHFKAGMRAIDNEDYQQSITSFQRSVDLDSKFALGYGGLGLANAYLKNNKNAKDFASKCASRGSKDPDALSLSARVWITMRDSEKRWFKRSEDLLEKALKRDKDHEGSQYWFGVAYLYNYQFEEAEDYFRTVVNKRGEFSGQADSKWKLSQKIVRAMPGTPVGKKVALKEKINRADLAVLFSEELKIGVLFDRMPVQS
;
A
#
# COMPACT_ATOMS: atom_id res chain seq x y z
N MET A 1 0.37 62.62 52.47
CA MET A 1 -0.37 61.83 51.50
C MET A 1 0.58 61.28 50.46
N PHE A 2 1.17 60.09 50.68
CA PHE A 2 2.12 59.47 49.78
C PHE A 2 1.44 58.31 49.09
N LYS A 3 1.17 58.39 47.73
CA LYS A 3 0.65 57.33 46.89
C LYS A 3 1.79 56.39 46.53
N LYS A 4 1.76 55.15 47.02
CA LYS A 4 2.67 54.06 46.64
C LYS A 4 2.28 53.55 45.22
N TYR A 5 3.17 53.70 44.26
CA TYR A 5 3.11 53.01 43.00
C TYR A 5 3.82 51.64 43.14
N ALA A 6 3.09 50.57 42.96
CA ALA A 6 3.66 49.25 42.86
C ALA A 6 4.04 48.98 41.37
N PRO A 7 5.24 48.49 41.06
CA PRO A 7 5.58 48.12 39.71
C PRO A 7 4.99 46.73 39.40
N HIS A 8 4.11 46.67 38.41
CA HIS A 8 3.70 45.40 37.81
C HIS A 8 4.87 44.82 37.00
N ILE A 9 5.57 43.84 37.56
CA ILE A 9 6.55 43.03 36.85
C ILE A 9 5.73 42.04 36.00
N SER A 10 5.57 42.36 34.70
CA SER A 10 5.02 41.46 33.70
C SER A 10 6.03 40.36 33.44
N PHE A 11 5.79 39.18 33.99
CA PHE A 11 6.59 37.97 33.75
C PHE A 11 6.21 37.40 32.36
N LEU A 12 6.93 37.90 31.34
CA LEU A 12 6.84 37.39 29.98
C LEU A 12 7.51 36.01 29.95
N THR A 13 6.74 34.94 30.18
CA THR A 13 7.21 33.57 30.02
C THR A 13 7.47 33.30 28.55
N LEU A 14 8.73 33.40 28.15
CA LEU A 14 9.24 32.99 26.85
C LEU A 14 9.15 31.47 26.79
N LEU A 15 8.08 30.95 26.17
CA LEU A 15 7.93 29.52 25.87
C LEU A 15 8.96 29.17 24.80
N LEU A 16 10.14 28.71 25.21
CA LEU A 16 11.10 28.05 24.33
C LEU A 16 10.45 26.72 23.85
N ILE A 17 9.88 26.72 22.65
CA ILE A 17 9.53 25.50 21.96
C ILE A 17 10.86 24.84 21.56
N VAL A 18 11.37 23.99 22.45
CA VAL A 18 12.46 23.08 22.11
C VAL A 18 11.91 22.08 21.12
N SER A 19 12.10 22.36 19.84
CA SER A 19 11.94 21.36 18.79
C SER A 19 12.98 20.27 19.07
N CYS A 20 12.58 19.21 19.75
CA CYS A 20 13.40 18.01 19.91
C CYS A 20 13.52 17.31 18.56
N ALA A 21 14.33 17.84 17.65
CA ALA A 21 14.91 17.03 16.60
C ALA A 21 15.85 16.04 17.31
N THR A 22 15.46 14.77 17.32
CA THR A 22 16.29 13.71 17.93
C THR A 22 17.57 13.59 17.12
N LYS A 23 18.71 13.91 17.77
CA LYS A 23 20.03 13.81 17.11
C LYS A 23 20.36 12.34 16.80
N PRO A 24 21.08 12.06 15.70
CA PRO A 24 21.64 10.74 15.44
C PRO A 24 22.49 10.27 16.62
N GLN A 25 22.34 8.98 16.98
CA GLN A 25 23.10 8.38 18.09
C GLN A 25 24.41 7.72 17.59
N SER A 26 24.52 7.50 16.28
CA SER A 26 25.69 6.91 15.61
C SER A 26 25.65 7.25 14.12
N ASP A 27 26.75 6.96 13.40
CA ASP A 27 26.86 7.18 11.96
C ASP A 27 25.86 6.36 11.13
N VAL A 28 25.36 5.25 11.67
CA VAL A 28 24.32 4.40 11.03
C VAL A 28 22.90 4.76 11.41
N ASP A 29 22.70 5.69 12.34
CA ASP A 29 21.38 6.15 12.79
C ASP A 29 20.83 7.20 11.82
N THR A 30 20.48 6.75 10.61
CA THR A 30 19.95 7.58 9.52
C THR A 30 18.49 7.27 9.20
N PRO A 31 17.74 8.23 8.62
CA PRO A 31 16.37 7.99 8.20
C PRO A 31 16.24 6.77 7.27
N GLU A 32 17.16 6.60 6.33
CA GLU A 32 17.17 5.52 5.36
C GLU A 32 17.44 4.16 6.01
N TYR A 33 18.36 4.12 6.99
CA TYR A 33 18.65 2.89 7.73
C TYR A 33 17.39 2.39 8.45
N HIS A 34 16.70 3.29 9.17
CA HIS A 34 15.48 2.96 9.90
C HIS A 34 14.32 2.65 8.96
N PHE A 35 14.23 3.31 7.82
CA PHE A 35 13.26 2.96 6.78
C PHE A 35 13.47 1.52 6.29
N LYS A 36 14.71 1.16 5.93
CA LYS A 36 15.04 -0.21 5.51
C LYS A 36 14.78 -1.24 6.62
N ALA A 37 15.07 -0.90 7.87
CA ALA A 37 14.77 -1.76 9.01
C ALA A 37 13.26 -1.97 9.17
N GLY A 38 12.47 -0.89 9.04
CA GLY A 38 11.01 -0.95 9.06
C GLY A 38 10.43 -1.78 7.92
N MET A 39 10.99 -1.68 6.70
CA MET A 39 10.55 -2.51 5.57
C MET A 39 10.83 -4.01 5.80
N ARG A 40 12.00 -4.36 6.34
CA ARG A 40 12.28 -5.75 6.74
C ARG A 40 11.32 -6.26 7.80
N ALA A 41 10.92 -5.43 8.76
CA ALA A 41 9.91 -5.79 9.75
C ALA A 41 8.52 -5.99 9.11
N ILE A 42 8.15 -5.20 8.08
CA ILE A 42 6.94 -5.44 7.26
C ILE A 42 6.99 -6.82 6.61
N ASP A 43 8.13 -7.17 5.98
CA ASP A 43 8.30 -8.46 5.30
C ASP A 43 8.23 -9.66 6.27
N ASN A 44 8.60 -9.43 7.54
CA ASN A 44 8.49 -10.41 8.62
C ASN A 44 7.13 -10.35 9.36
N GLU A 45 6.18 -9.54 8.89
CA GLU A 45 4.86 -9.32 9.50
C GLU A 45 4.92 -8.73 10.93
N ASP A 46 6.08 -8.21 11.36
CA ASP A 46 6.23 -7.50 12.64
C ASP A 46 5.88 -6.02 12.47
N TYR A 47 4.59 -5.76 12.37
CA TYR A 47 4.08 -4.41 12.10
C TYR A 47 4.33 -3.44 13.27
N GLN A 48 4.45 -3.93 14.49
CA GLN A 48 4.72 -3.07 15.64
C GLN A 48 6.19 -2.59 15.63
N GLN A 49 7.12 -3.51 15.36
CA GLN A 49 8.53 -3.15 15.19
C GLN A 49 8.74 -2.24 13.98
N SER A 50 7.96 -2.47 12.90
CA SER A 50 8.02 -1.59 11.71
C SER A 50 7.61 -0.16 12.03
N ILE A 51 6.54 0.04 12.83
CA ILE A 51 6.13 1.39 13.29
C ILE A 51 7.26 2.07 14.07
N THR A 52 7.90 1.34 15.00
CA THR A 52 9.00 1.88 15.79
C THR A 52 10.15 2.34 14.90
N SER A 53 10.52 1.54 13.91
CA SER A 53 11.60 1.86 12.97
C SER A 53 11.23 3.04 12.08
N PHE A 54 10.04 3.07 11.49
CA PHE A 54 9.59 4.19 10.66
C PHE A 54 9.40 5.47 11.46
N GLN A 55 8.97 5.38 12.72
CA GLN A 55 8.87 6.55 13.59
C GLN A 55 10.26 7.14 13.82
N ARG A 56 11.29 6.31 14.11
CA ARG A 56 12.67 6.80 14.26
C ARG A 56 13.16 7.47 12.97
N SER A 57 12.83 6.92 11.81
CA SER A 57 13.15 7.51 10.51
C SER A 57 12.61 8.94 10.36
N VAL A 58 11.34 9.19 10.71
CA VAL A 58 10.73 10.53 10.60
C VAL A 58 11.12 11.46 11.75
N ASP A 59 11.54 10.92 12.91
CA ASP A 59 12.06 11.71 14.02
C ASP A 59 13.45 12.27 13.69
N LEU A 60 14.26 11.50 12.94
CA LEU A 60 15.57 11.94 12.45
C LEU A 60 15.46 12.98 11.33
N ASP A 61 14.54 12.76 10.40
CA ASP A 61 14.22 13.74 9.35
C ASP A 61 12.72 13.81 9.11
N SER A 62 12.10 14.85 9.61
CA SER A 62 10.67 15.11 9.45
C SER A 62 10.25 15.41 8.00
N LYS A 63 11.20 15.58 7.07
CA LYS A 63 10.94 15.76 5.63
C LYS A 63 11.08 14.45 4.86
N PHE A 64 11.63 13.40 5.46
CA PHE A 64 11.84 12.12 4.81
C PHE A 64 10.50 11.42 4.47
N ALA A 65 10.07 11.57 3.22
CA ALA A 65 8.74 11.15 2.77
C ALA A 65 8.49 9.66 2.95
N LEU A 66 9.50 8.82 2.64
CA LEU A 66 9.37 7.36 2.70
C LEU A 66 9.09 6.85 4.12
N GLY A 67 9.62 7.50 5.16
CA GLY A 67 9.30 7.16 6.54
C GLY A 67 7.80 7.25 6.85
N TYR A 68 7.15 8.32 6.36
CA TYR A 68 5.68 8.44 6.48
C TYR A 68 4.94 7.38 5.66
N GLY A 69 5.43 7.05 4.47
CA GLY A 69 4.89 5.96 3.67
C GLY A 69 4.94 4.61 4.40
N GLY A 70 6.08 4.33 5.05
CA GLY A 70 6.26 3.16 5.89
C GLY A 70 5.29 3.12 7.07
N LEU A 71 5.13 4.24 7.82
CA LEU A 71 4.12 4.37 8.88
C LEU A 71 2.71 4.10 8.36
N GLY A 72 2.39 4.65 7.18
CA GLY A 72 1.11 4.40 6.51
C GLY A 72 0.89 2.93 6.21
N LEU A 73 1.91 2.26 5.68
CA LEU A 73 1.85 0.85 5.31
C LEU A 73 1.66 -0.06 6.53
N ALA A 74 2.44 0.15 7.59
CA ALA A 74 2.31 -0.62 8.84
C ALA A 74 0.91 -0.44 9.47
N ASN A 75 0.40 0.79 9.51
CA ASN A 75 -0.96 1.06 9.99
C ASN A 75 -2.04 0.42 9.10
N ALA A 76 -1.84 0.33 7.79
CA ALA A 76 -2.77 -0.35 6.88
C ALA A 76 -2.84 -1.85 7.17
N TYR A 77 -1.71 -2.52 7.41
CA TYR A 77 -1.69 -3.93 7.81
C TYR A 77 -2.37 -4.16 9.17
N LEU A 78 -2.20 -3.24 10.12
CA LEU A 78 -2.90 -3.25 11.41
C LEU A 78 -4.38 -2.82 11.32
N LYS A 79 -4.88 -2.54 10.11
CA LYS A 79 -6.26 -2.07 9.86
C LYS A 79 -6.60 -0.74 10.54
N ASN A 80 -5.59 0.03 10.91
CA ASN A 80 -5.75 1.40 11.43
C ASN A 80 -5.88 2.40 10.26
N ASN A 81 -7.00 2.32 9.56
CA ASN A 81 -7.22 3.01 8.29
C ASN A 81 -7.11 4.54 8.40
N LYS A 82 -7.47 5.13 9.53
CA LYS A 82 -7.35 6.59 9.73
C LYS A 82 -5.89 7.02 9.64
N ASN A 83 -5.04 6.42 10.48
CA ASN A 83 -3.61 6.74 10.49
C ASN A 83 -2.94 6.36 9.17
N ALA A 84 -3.31 5.22 8.57
CA ALA A 84 -2.79 4.80 7.27
C ALA A 84 -3.02 5.87 6.20
N LYS A 85 -4.23 6.42 6.09
CA LYS A 85 -4.58 7.49 5.15
C LYS A 85 -3.83 8.79 5.42
N ASP A 86 -3.74 9.18 6.67
CA ASP A 86 -3.05 10.41 7.06
C ASP A 86 -1.55 10.33 6.72
N PHE A 87 -0.91 9.21 7.01
CA PHE A 87 0.49 8.99 6.68
C PHE A 87 0.74 8.83 5.18
N ALA A 88 -0.12 8.12 4.45
CA ALA A 88 -0.02 8.05 2.99
C ALA A 88 -0.12 9.44 2.36
N SER A 89 -1.02 10.29 2.84
CA SER A 89 -1.15 11.67 2.37
C SER A 89 0.10 12.51 2.68
N LYS A 90 0.69 12.34 3.87
CA LYS A 90 1.94 13.00 4.24
C LYS A 90 3.10 12.54 3.35
N CYS A 91 3.22 11.24 3.07
CA CYS A 91 4.21 10.69 2.16
C CYS A 91 4.07 11.30 0.76
N ALA A 92 2.89 11.24 0.16
CA ALA A 92 2.65 11.77 -1.17
C ALA A 92 2.86 13.28 -1.28
N SER A 93 2.56 14.05 -0.23
CA SER A 93 2.75 15.51 -0.24
C SER A 93 4.21 15.91 -0.11
N ARG A 94 4.97 15.26 0.78
CA ARG A 94 6.40 15.51 0.96
C ARG A 94 7.24 15.00 -0.21
N GLY A 95 6.91 13.82 -0.72
CA GLY A 95 7.56 13.18 -1.87
C GLY A 95 6.82 13.39 -3.19
N SER A 96 6.19 14.55 -3.42
CA SER A 96 5.35 14.80 -4.62
C SER A 96 6.12 14.77 -5.95
N LYS A 97 7.46 14.80 -5.91
CA LYS A 97 8.35 14.69 -7.07
C LYS A 97 9.13 13.36 -7.09
N ASP A 98 9.00 12.56 -6.05
CA ASP A 98 9.71 11.31 -5.85
C ASP A 98 8.79 10.12 -6.24
N PRO A 99 9.12 9.35 -7.30
CA PRO A 99 8.35 8.19 -7.72
C PRO A 99 8.23 7.11 -6.64
N ASP A 100 9.27 6.91 -5.82
CA ASP A 100 9.25 5.94 -4.72
C ASP A 100 8.21 6.32 -3.66
N ALA A 101 8.18 7.58 -3.24
CA ALA A 101 7.23 8.06 -2.25
C ALA A 101 5.77 7.99 -2.75
N LEU A 102 5.54 8.35 -4.02
CA LEU A 102 4.22 8.25 -4.64
C LEU A 102 3.78 6.78 -4.77
N SER A 103 4.69 5.90 -5.18
CA SER A 103 4.46 4.45 -5.31
C SER A 103 4.19 3.81 -3.95
N LEU A 104 4.95 4.16 -2.91
CA LEU A 104 4.72 3.67 -1.56
C LEU A 104 3.38 4.15 -0.99
N SER A 105 3.00 5.40 -1.26
CA SER A 105 1.67 5.90 -0.89
C SER A 105 0.55 5.13 -1.59
N ALA A 106 0.73 4.79 -2.86
CA ALA A 106 -0.22 3.95 -3.59
C ALA A 106 -0.33 2.53 -2.99
N ARG A 107 0.81 1.92 -2.61
CA ARG A 107 0.84 0.63 -1.91
C ARG A 107 0.00 0.65 -0.64
N VAL A 108 0.02 1.74 0.14
CA VAL A 108 -0.83 1.89 1.33
C VAL A 108 -2.31 1.78 0.96
N TRP A 109 -2.77 2.48 -0.09
CA TRP A 109 -4.16 2.40 -0.54
C TRP A 109 -4.53 1.00 -1.05
N ILE A 110 -3.65 0.33 -1.79
CA ILE A 110 -3.83 -1.05 -2.26
C ILE A 110 -3.97 -2.01 -1.07
N THR A 111 -3.19 -1.81 -0.01
CA THR A 111 -3.26 -2.62 1.21
C THR A 111 -4.60 -2.46 1.93
N MET A 112 -5.22 -1.28 1.87
CA MET A 112 -6.54 -1.00 2.46
C MET A 112 -7.73 -1.39 1.56
N ARG A 113 -7.53 -2.09 0.44
CA ARG A 113 -8.57 -2.38 -0.57
C ARG A 113 -9.86 -3.00 -0.01
N ASP A 114 -9.76 -3.82 1.02
CA ASP A 114 -10.93 -4.51 1.60
C ASP A 114 -11.78 -3.58 2.48
N SER A 115 -11.26 -2.43 2.88
CA SER A 115 -11.91 -1.48 3.80
C SER A 115 -12.18 -0.10 3.21
N GLU A 116 -11.55 0.24 2.08
CA GLU A 116 -11.63 1.57 1.46
C GLU A 116 -12.18 1.50 0.03
N LYS A 117 -13.43 1.93 -0.17
CA LYS A 117 -14.09 1.85 -1.48
C LYS A 117 -13.36 2.58 -2.62
N ARG A 118 -12.60 3.64 -2.31
CA ARG A 118 -11.88 4.46 -3.30
C ARG A 118 -10.42 4.09 -3.44
N TRP A 119 -10.00 2.94 -2.91
CA TRP A 119 -8.60 2.53 -2.89
C TRP A 119 -7.97 2.50 -4.29
N PHE A 120 -8.67 1.91 -5.27
CA PHE A 120 -8.14 1.77 -6.63
C PHE A 120 -7.88 3.14 -7.26
N LYS A 121 -8.88 4.04 -7.26
CA LYS A 121 -8.72 5.39 -7.84
C LYS A 121 -7.62 6.18 -7.15
N ARG A 122 -7.48 6.05 -5.82
CA ARG A 122 -6.42 6.71 -5.07
C ARG A 122 -5.02 6.18 -5.40
N SER A 123 -4.88 4.85 -5.53
CA SER A 123 -3.62 4.24 -5.94
C SER A 123 -3.27 4.58 -7.39
N GLU A 124 -4.23 4.51 -8.30
CA GLU A 124 -4.08 4.87 -9.70
C GLU A 124 -3.58 6.31 -9.87
N ASP A 125 -4.25 7.30 -9.26
CA ASP A 125 -3.86 8.72 -9.32
C ASP A 125 -2.40 8.96 -8.85
N LEU A 126 -1.95 8.21 -7.83
CA LEU A 126 -0.59 8.32 -7.30
C LEU A 126 0.44 7.67 -8.23
N LEU A 127 0.14 6.48 -8.76
CA LEU A 127 1.02 5.75 -9.66
C LEU A 127 1.15 6.44 -11.02
N GLU A 128 0.07 7.03 -11.55
CA GLU A 128 0.15 7.89 -12.74
C GLU A 128 1.08 9.09 -12.51
N LYS A 129 1.00 9.74 -11.35
CA LYS A 129 1.91 10.83 -11.00
C LYS A 129 3.36 10.36 -10.92
N ALA A 130 3.59 9.18 -10.34
CA ALA A 130 4.92 8.60 -10.27
C ALA A 130 5.48 8.33 -11.68
N LEU A 131 4.71 7.69 -12.57
CA LEU A 131 5.14 7.41 -13.94
C LEU A 131 5.24 8.67 -14.83
N LYS A 132 4.55 9.76 -14.48
CA LYS A 132 4.80 11.07 -15.11
C LYS A 132 6.15 11.67 -14.71
N ARG A 133 6.71 11.29 -13.54
CA ARG A 133 8.04 11.73 -13.10
C ARG A 133 9.14 10.86 -13.69
N ASP A 134 8.92 9.55 -13.65
CA ASP A 134 9.81 8.55 -14.23
C ASP A 134 8.97 7.44 -14.88
N LYS A 135 8.92 7.43 -16.21
CA LYS A 135 8.14 6.46 -16.99
C LYS A 135 8.64 5.02 -16.81
N ASP A 136 9.93 4.90 -16.50
CA ASP A 136 10.60 3.62 -16.35
C ASP A 136 10.69 3.15 -14.90
N HIS A 137 10.08 3.86 -13.95
CA HIS A 137 10.10 3.52 -12.54
C HIS A 137 9.48 2.16 -12.28
N GLU A 138 10.32 1.16 -12.01
CA GLU A 138 9.95 -0.25 -11.90
C GLU A 138 8.93 -0.48 -10.78
N GLY A 139 9.16 0.12 -9.60
CA GLY A 139 8.24 0.01 -8.45
C GLY A 139 6.84 0.50 -8.77
N SER A 140 6.70 1.62 -9.49
CA SER A 140 5.38 2.14 -9.89
C SER A 140 4.68 1.21 -10.88
N GLN A 141 5.41 0.68 -11.85
CA GLN A 141 4.86 -0.28 -12.81
C GLN A 141 4.41 -1.58 -12.11
N TYR A 142 5.22 -2.08 -11.17
CA TYR A 142 4.85 -3.24 -10.37
C TYR A 142 3.57 -3.01 -9.56
N TRP A 143 3.47 -1.88 -8.85
CA TRP A 143 2.28 -1.58 -8.04
C TRP A 143 1.05 -1.26 -8.87
N PHE A 144 1.21 -0.77 -10.11
CA PHE A 144 0.09 -0.70 -11.06
C PHE A 144 -0.44 -2.08 -11.41
N GLY A 145 0.45 -3.02 -11.75
CA GLY A 145 0.06 -4.40 -11.98
C GLY A 145 -0.70 -4.98 -10.79
N VAL A 146 -0.23 -4.72 -9.55
CA VAL A 146 -0.89 -5.18 -8.33
C VAL A 146 -2.26 -4.51 -8.14
N ALA A 147 -2.38 -3.21 -8.42
CA ALA A 147 -3.65 -2.50 -8.33
C ALA A 147 -4.68 -3.05 -9.32
N TYR A 148 -4.31 -3.22 -10.58
CA TYR A 148 -5.18 -3.79 -11.60
C TYR A 148 -5.58 -5.24 -11.27
N LEU A 149 -4.64 -6.06 -10.80
CA LEU A 149 -4.92 -7.44 -10.39
C LEU A 149 -6.02 -7.52 -9.33
N TYR A 150 -5.92 -6.70 -8.27
CA TYR A 150 -6.93 -6.69 -7.21
C TYR A 150 -8.20 -5.92 -7.59
N ASN A 151 -8.17 -5.12 -8.65
CA ASN A 151 -9.36 -4.50 -9.24
C ASN A 151 -10.03 -5.37 -10.31
N TYR A 152 -9.57 -6.63 -10.45
CA TYR A 152 -10.09 -7.63 -11.41
C TYR A 152 -9.91 -7.25 -12.90
N GLN A 153 -8.96 -6.40 -13.20
CA GLN A 153 -8.51 -6.01 -14.53
C GLN A 153 -7.24 -6.80 -14.86
N PHE A 154 -7.45 -8.08 -15.19
CA PHE A 154 -6.35 -9.05 -15.26
C PHE A 154 -5.46 -8.88 -16.48
N GLU A 155 -6.00 -8.39 -17.60
CA GLU A 155 -5.27 -8.13 -18.82
C GLU A 155 -4.28 -6.96 -18.62
N GLU A 156 -4.75 -5.85 -18.04
CA GLU A 156 -3.90 -4.72 -17.70
C GLU A 156 -2.84 -5.10 -16.66
N ALA A 157 -3.21 -5.93 -15.69
CA ALA A 157 -2.26 -6.44 -14.71
C ALA A 157 -1.16 -7.29 -15.37
N GLU A 158 -1.53 -8.17 -16.34
CA GLU A 158 -0.60 -8.98 -17.10
C GLU A 158 0.41 -8.12 -17.84
N ASP A 159 -0.03 -7.07 -18.52
CA ASP A 159 0.83 -6.18 -19.31
C ASP A 159 1.86 -5.44 -18.42
N TYR A 160 1.41 -4.93 -17.27
CA TYR A 160 2.32 -4.29 -16.33
C TYR A 160 3.36 -5.25 -15.76
N PHE A 161 2.94 -6.44 -15.32
CA PHE A 161 3.88 -7.43 -14.77
C PHE A 161 4.87 -7.92 -15.84
N ARG A 162 4.43 -8.14 -17.08
CA ARG A 162 5.31 -8.48 -18.20
C ARG A 162 6.37 -7.41 -18.43
N THR A 163 5.98 -6.12 -18.37
CA THR A 163 6.91 -5.01 -18.52
C THR A 163 7.97 -5.02 -17.41
N VAL A 164 7.57 -5.25 -16.16
CA VAL A 164 8.48 -5.33 -15.01
C VAL A 164 9.44 -6.52 -15.13
N VAL A 165 8.92 -7.70 -15.50
CA VAL A 165 9.76 -8.92 -15.69
C VAL A 165 10.85 -8.68 -16.74
N ASN A 166 10.51 -8.02 -17.84
CA ASN A 166 11.46 -7.74 -18.92
C ASN A 166 12.59 -6.78 -18.51
N LYS A 167 12.38 -5.95 -17.48
CA LYS A 167 13.42 -5.06 -16.94
C LYS A 167 14.49 -5.77 -16.13
N ARG A 168 14.22 -6.96 -15.61
CA ARG A 168 15.12 -7.77 -14.78
C ARG A 168 15.66 -7.03 -13.54
N GLY A 169 14.87 -6.10 -12.98
CA GLY A 169 15.21 -5.33 -11.80
C GLY A 169 14.77 -5.98 -10.50
N GLU A 170 14.66 -5.16 -9.46
CA GLU A 170 14.35 -5.59 -8.09
C GLU A 170 12.99 -6.32 -7.97
N PHE A 171 11.97 -5.84 -8.69
CA PHE A 171 10.62 -6.40 -8.64
C PHE A 171 10.39 -7.57 -9.60
N SER A 172 11.37 -7.92 -10.45
CA SER A 172 11.20 -8.91 -11.51
C SER A 172 10.73 -10.27 -11.02
N GLY A 173 11.30 -10.78 -9.93
CA GLY A 173 10.89 -12.08 -9.35
C GLY A 173 9.46 -12.09 -8.81
N GLN A 174 9.06 -11.02 -8.12
CA GLN A 174 7.70 -10.86 -7.61
C GLN A 174 6.69 -10.68 -8.76
N ALA A 175 7.07 -9.91 -9.78
CA ALA A 175 6.27 -9.68 -10.97
C ALA A 175 6.05 -10.95 -11.78
N ASP A 176 7.08 -11.81 -11.94
CA ASP A 176 6.96 -13.08 -12.68
C ASP A 176 5.88 -14.00 -12.09
N SER A 177 5.85 -14.14 -10.77
CA SER A 177 4.84 -14.93 -10.08
C SER A 177 3.43 -14.39 -10.34
N LYS A 178 3.25 -13.08 -10.27
CA LYS A 178 1.94 -12.41 -10.51
C LYS A 178 1.57 -12.39 -11.99
N TRP A 179 2.55 -12.28 -12.87
CA TRP A 179 2.32 -12.40 -14.32
C TRP A 179 1.78 -13.77 -14.68
N LYS A 180 2.41 -14.86 -14.20
CA LYS A 180 1.92 -16.23 -14.39
C LYS A 180 0.53 -16.43 -13.84
N LEU A 181 0.21 -15.83 -12.69
CA LEU A 181 -1.15 -15.86 -12.14
C LEU A 181 -2.13 -15.12 -13.05
N SER A 182 -1.83 -13.91 -13.47
CA SER A 182 -2.68 -13.11 -14.37
C SER A 182 -2.96 -13.86 -15.66
N GLN A 183 -1.94 -14.46 -16.30
CA GLN A 183 -2.11 -15.28 -17.50
C GLN A 183 -3.07 -16.47 -17.30
N LYS A 184 -2.96 -17.14 -16.15
CA LYS A 184 -3.88 -18.26 -15.85
C LYS A 184 -5.32 -17.76 -15.71
N ILE A 185 -5.52 -16.62 -15.04
CA ILE A 185 -6.84 -16.03 -14.84
C ILE A 185 -7.43 -15.54 -16.16
N VAL A 186 -6.65 -14.84 -17.00
CA VAL A 186 -7.08 -14.38 -18.32
C VAL A 186 -7.53 -15.58 -19.18
N ARG A 187 -6.78 -16.69 -19.21
CA ARG A 187 -7.17 -17.90 -19.95
C ARG A 187 -8.40 -18.59 -19.37
N ALA A 188 -8.60 -18.55 -18.04
CA ALA A 188 -9.77 -19.13 -17.40
C ALA A 188 -11.04 -18.30 -17.62
N MET A 189 -10.92 -17.02 -17.97
CA MET A 189 -11.99 -16.09 -18.30
C MET A 189 -13.15 -16.09 -17.27
N PRO A 190 -12.89 -15.87 -15.97
CA PRO A 190 -13.95 -15.87 -14.97
C PRO A 190 -14.98 -14.77 -15.29
N GLY A 191 -16.22 -15.15 -15.54
CA GLY A 191 -17.29 -14.24 -15.97
C GLY A 191 -17.97 -13.49 -14.82
N THR A 192 -17.99 -14.10 -13.63
CA THR A 192 -18.71 -13.55 -12.48
C THR A 192 -17.79 -12.83 -11.49
N PRO A 193 -18.29 -11.87 -10.69
CA PRO A 193 -17.50 -11.24 -9.62
C PRO A 193 -16.98 -12.27 -8.61
N VAL A 194 -17.73 -13.33 -8.36
CA VAL A 194 -17.32 -14.39 -7.44
C VAL A 194 -16.18 -15.22 -8.03
N GLY A 195 -16.29 -15.61 -9.31
CA GLY A 195 -15.23 -16.32 -10.02
C GLY A 195 -13.93 -15.51 -10.03
N LYS A 196 -14.01 -14.22 -10.34
CA LYS A 196 -12.85 -13.30 -10.28
C LYS A 196 -12.20 -13.25 -8.89
N LYS A 197 -13.02 -13.21 -7.82
CA LYS A 197 -12.53 -13.22 -6.43
C LYS A 197 -11.86 -14.54 -6.07
N VAL A 198 -12.46 -15.67 -6.46
CA VAL A 198 -11.90 -17.00 -6.19
C VAL A 198 -10.61 -17.22 -6.97
N ALA A 199 -10.49 -16.71 -8.19
CA ALA A 199 -9.29 -16.80 -9.01
C ALA A 199 -8.04 -16.16 -8.37
N LEU A 200 -8.21 -15.22 -7.42
CA LEU A 200 -7.11 -14.59 -6.69
C LEU A 200 -6.69 -15.37 -5.43
N LYS A 201 -7.38 -16.46 -5.06
CA LYS A 201 -7.01 -17.27 -3.90
C LYS A 201 -5.91 -18.25 -4.26
N GLU A 202 -4.87 -18.33 -3.44
CA GLU A 202 -3.80 -19.33 -3.60
C GLU A 202 -4.31 -20.77 -3.43
N LYS A 203 -5.27 -20.95 -2.51
CA LYS A 203 -5.90 -22.23 -2.22
C LYS A 203 -7.41 -22.02 -2.16
N ILE A 204 -8.11 -22.82 -2.92
CA ILE A 204 -9.57 -22.88 -2.87
C ILE A 204 -10.01 -24.04 -1.98
N ASN A 205 -11.09 -23.83 -1.25
CA ASN A 205 -11.72 -24.83 -0.41
C ASN A 205 -13.00 -25.39 -1.09
N ARG A 206 -13.67 -26.36 -0.44
CA ARG A 206 -14.90 -26.96 -0.98
C ARG A 206 -16.03 -25.97 -1.21
N ALA A 207 -16.15 -24.96 -0.34
CA ALA A 207 -17.17 -23.92 -0.50
C ALA A 207 -16.87 -23.04 -1.71
N ASP A 208 -15.60 -22.65 -1.91
CA ASP A 208 -15.18 -21.91 -3.11
C ASP A 208 -15.48 -22.70 -4.39
N LEU A 209 -15.21 -24.00 -4.37
CA LEU A 209 -15.49 -24.89 -5.50
C LEU A 209 -17.00 -25.01 -5.78
N ALA A 210 -17.81 -25.17 -4.73
CA ALA A 210 -19.27 -25.21 -4.85
C ALA A 210 -19.82 -23.92 -5.46
N VAL A 211 -19.31 -22.77 -5.03
CA VAL A 211 -19.68 -21.46 -5.57
C VAL A 211 -19.28 -21.32 -7.04
N LEU A 212 -18.08 -21.77 -7.42
CA LEU A 212 -17.66 -21.77 -8.83
C LEU A 212 -18.58 -22.63 -9.69
N PHE A 213 -18.96 -23.81 -9.24
CA PHE A 213 -19.88 -24.67 -9.95
C PHE A 213 -21.28 -24.05 -10.09
N SER A 214 -21.75 -23.39 -9.05
CA SER A 214 -23.06 -22.73 -9.07
C SER A 214 -23.06 -21.48 -9.96
N GLU A 215 -22.12 -20.58 -9.76
CA GLU A 215 -22.13 -19.25 -10.35
C GLU A 215 -21.47 -19.19 -11.74
N GLU A 216 -20.35 -19.87 -11.95
CA GLU A 216 -19.63 -19.84 -13.22
C GLU A 216 -20.18 -20.88 -14.22
N LEU A 217 -20.34 -22.12 -13.76
CA LEU A 217 -20.79 -23.21 -14.63
C LEU A 217 -22.31 -23.37 -14.67
N LYS A 218 -23.04 -22.68 -13.77
CA LYS A 218 -24.51 -22.75 -13.69
C LYS A 218 -25.05 -24.19 -13.66
N ILE A 219 -24.36 -25.07 -12.96
CA ILE A 219 -24.67 -26.51 -12.94
C ILE A 219 -26.12 -26.78 -12.53
N GLY A 220 -26.70 -25.98 -11.61
CA GLY A 220 -28.12 -26.08 -11.26
C GLY A 220 -29.05 -26.05 -12.46
N VAL A 221 -28.79 -25.17 -13.44
CA VAL A 221 -29.59 -25.07 -14.67
C VAL A 221 -29.46 -26.32 -15.55
N LEU A 222 -28.32 -27.02 -15.49
CA LEU A 222 -28.10 -28.25 -16.24
C LEU A 222 -28.93 -29.41 -15.63
N PHE A 223 -29.02 -29.49 -14.32
CA PHE A 223 -29.83 -30.49 -13.62
C PHE A 223 -31.33 -30.26 -13.79
N ASP A 224 -31.79 -29.01 -13.80
CA ASP A 224 -33.21 -28.68 -14.04
C ASP A 224 -33.66 -29.05 -15.47
N ARG A 225 -32.74 -29.21 -16.42
CA ARG A 225 -33.04 -29.59 -17.80
C ARG A 225 -32.93 -31.09 -18.07
N MET A 226 -32.46 -31.89 -17.11
CA MET A 226 -32.44 -33.31 -17.26
C MET A 226 -33.87 -33.89 -17.08
N PRO A 227 -34.40 -34.63 -18.07
CA PRO A 227 -35.69 -35.29 -17.87
C PRO A 227 -35.57 -36.27 -16.69
N VAL A 228 -36.52 -36.19 -15.78
CA VAL A 228 -36.65 -37.18 -14.70
C VAL A 228 -36.94 -38.51 -15.40
N GLN A 229 -35.97 -39.43 -15.39
CA GLN A 229 -36.22 -40.79 -15.84
C GLN A 229 -37.15 -41.46 -14.84
N SER A 230 -38.42 -41.61 -15.24
CA SER A 230 -39.46 -42.38 -14.53
C SER A 230 -39.27 -43.89 -14.78
#